data_4033f7ff187fe9f1aca1c009751eff09
#
_entry.id   4033f7ff187fe9f1aca1c009751eff09
#
_cell.length_a   1.000
_cell.length_b   1.000
_cell.length_c   1.000
_cell.angle_alpha   90.00
_cell.angle_beta   90.00
_cell.angle_gamma   90.00
#
_symmetry.space_group_name_H-M   'P 1'
#
loop_
_entity.id
_entity.type
_entity.pdbx_description
1 polymer ?
#
loop_
_entity_poly.entity_id
_entity_poly.type
_entity_poly.pdbx_seq_one_letter_code
_entity_poly.pdbx_strand_id
1 'polypeptide(L)'
;HDQIEAMTLADRIAVLKDGELQQVGTPYEIYNDPVSHFVADFMGSPGMNFIECIVKDEKLIIESGGEKYELEIPCKDAINNSKLDVVLLGIRPEMLTEIQPSVEKNSYIHQIKFDVDVLEPMGADTVAIGQWNESEVMARLSPESGNAAGKGFDLQVDTSKAILFDPNSGLRIR
;
A
#
# COMPACT_ATOMS: atom_id res chain seq x y z
N HIS A 1 -15.91 -11.93 11.12
CA HIS A 1 -15.01 -10.78 11.28
C HIS A 1 -13.58 -11.19 11.61
N ASP A 2 -13.30 -12.46 11.76
CA ASP A 2 -11.92 -12.96 11.93
C ASP A 2 -11.26 -13.13 10.55
N GLN A 3 -10.57 -12.09 10.11
CA GLN A 3 -9.88 -12.09 8.82
C GLN A 3 -8.73 -13.12 8.77
N ILE A 4 -8.04 -13.33 9.90
CA ILE A 4 -6.92 -14.29 9.97
C ILE A 4 -7.44 -15.70 9.77
N GLU A 5 -8.56 -16.05 10.43
CA GLU A 5 -9.21 -17.34 10.27
C GLU A 5 -9.68 -17.54 8.82
N ALA A 6 -10.34 -16.52 8.25
CA ALA A 6 -10.77 -16.60 6.85
C ALA A 6 -9.61 -16.78 5.87
N MET A 7 -8.51 -16.05 6.05
CA MET A 7 -7.33 -16.12 5.19
C MET A 7 -6.58 -17.47 5.29
N THR A 8 -6.66 -18.13 6.46
CA THR A 8 -5.88 -19.38 6.71
C THR A 8 -6.66 -20.66 6.47
N LEU A 9 -7.98 -20.66 6.67
CA LEU A 9 -8.78 -21.88 6.68
C LEU A 9 -9.77 -21.99 5.52
N ALA A 10 -10.15 -20.86 4.88
CA ALA A 10 -11.16 -20.88 3.84
C ALA A 10 -10.58 -21.23 2.47
N ASP A 11 -11.28 -22.06 1.69
CA ASP A 11 -11.00 -22.25 0.27
C ASP A 11 -11.41 -21.02 -0.55
N ARG A 12 -12.50 -20.35 -0.14
CA ARG A 12 -13.03 -19.13 -0.75
C ARG A 12 -13.58 -18.19 0.31
N ILE A 13 -13.39 -16.89 0.07
CA ILE A 13 -13.90 -15.80 0.91
C ILE A 13 -14.92 -14.99 0.12
N ALA A 14 -16.05 -14.66 0.74
CA ALA A 14 -17.00 -13.70 0.23
C ALA A 14 -16.94 -12.43 1.09
N VAL A 15 -16.55 -11.31 0.49
CA VAL A 15 -16.52 -9.99 1.13
C VAL A 15 -17.85 -9.30 0.90
N LEU A 16 -18.51 -8.89 1.99
CA LEU A 16 -19.78 -8.18 1.94
C LEU A 16 -19.63 -6.78 2.56
N LYS A 17 -20.35 -5.81 2.00
CA LYS A 17 -20.51 -4.47 2.57
C LYS A 17 -22.01 -4.14 2.58
N ASP A 18 -22.54 -3.79 3.75
CA ASP A 18 -23.97 -3.40 3.92
C ASP A 18 -24.96 -4.43 3.32
N GLY A 19 -24.61 -5.73 3.36
CA GLY A 19 -25.40 -6.83 2.82
C GLY A 19 -25.19 -7.08 1.32
N GLU A 20 -24.40 -6.27 0.63
CA GLU A 20 -24.07 -6.44 -0.79
C GLU A 20 -22.73 -7.16 -0.98
N LEU A 21 -22.71 -8.11 -1.92
CA LEU A 21 -21.52 -8.86 -2.26
C LEU A 21 -20.54 -7.98 -3.05
N GLN A 22 -19.34 -7.79 -2.49
CA GLN A 22 -18.27 -6.99 -3.12
C GLN A 22 -17.33 -7.86 -3.97
N GLN A 23 -16.87 -8.98 -3.42
CA GLN A 23 -15.97 -9.90 -4.11
C GLN A 23 -16.08 -11.31 -3.53
N VAL A 24 -15.91 -12.32 -4.40
CA VAL A 24 -15.73 -13.72 -4.00
C VAL A 24 -14.47 -14.27 -4.69
N GLY A 25 -13.58 -14.86 -3.93
CA GLY A 25 -12.34 -15.45 -4.46
C GLY A 25 -11.62 -16.29 -3.43
N THR A 26 -10.50 -16.87 -3.81
CA THR A 26 -9.56 -17.48 -2.88
C THR A 26 -8.95 -16.41 -1.97
N PRO A 27 -8.42 -16.76 -0.78
CA PRO A 27 -7.70 -15.82 0.06
C PRO A 27 -6.62 -15.04 -0.70
N TYR A 28 -5.87 -15.72 -1.56
CA TYR A 28 -4.83 -15.10 -2.38
C TYR A 28 -5.40 -14.04 -3.35
N GLU A 29 -6.50 -14.34 -4.05
CA GLU A 29 -7.14 -13.40 -4.97
C GLU A 29 -7.70 -12.18 -4.25
N ILE A 30 -8.40 -12.38 -3.12
CA ILE A 30 -8.96 -11.27 -2.34
C ILE A 30 -7.86 -10.32 -1.84
N TYR A 31 -6.71 -10.86 -1.42
CA TYR A 31 -5.60 -10.07 -0.90
C TYR A 31 -4.79 -9.37 -1.99
N ASN A 32 -4.47 -10.08 -3.08
CA ASN A 32 -3.54 -9.60 -4.11
C ASN A 32 -4.25 -9.00 -5.34
N ASP A 33 -5.53 -9.33 -5.56
CA ASP A 33 -6.33 -8.85 -6.70
C ASP A 33 -7.70 -8.28 -6.25
N PRO A 34 -7.73 -7.35 -5.27
CA PRO A 34 -8.97 -6.74 -4.82
C PRO A 34 -9.62 -5.94 -5.96
N VAL A 35 -10.95 -6.05 -6.07
CA VAL A 35 -11.72 -5.35 -7.12
C VAL A 35 -11.96 -3.88 -6.79
N SER A 36 -11.81 -3.49 -5.52
CA SER A 36 -12.06 -2.14 -5.05
C SER A 36 -11.19 -1.76 -3.87
N HIS A 37 -11.06 -0.46 -3.65
CA HIS A 37 -10.47 0.14 -2.45
C HIS A 37 -11.04 -0.47 -1.16
N PHE A 38 -12.37 -0.63 -1.10
CA PHE A 38 -13.03 -1.22 0.07
C PHE A 38 -12.52 -2.63 0.39
N VAL A 39 -12.44 -3.50 -0.63
CA VAL A 39 -11.95 -4.88 -0.44
C VAL A 39 -10.48 -4.87 -0.02
N ALA A 40 -9.67 -4.01 -0.64
CA ALA A 40 -8.25 -3.89 -0.33
C ALA A 40 -7.97 -3.41 1.09
N ASP A 41 -8.77 -2.45 1.59
CA ASP A 41 -8.69 -1.93 2.95
C ASP A 41 -9.19 -2.96 3.96
N PHE A 42 -10.34 -3.56 3.68
CA PHE A 42 -10.97 -4.52 4.57
C PHE A 42 -10.12 -5.77 4.81
N MET A 43 -9.31 -6.19 3.82
CA MET A 43 -8.50 -7.41 3.89
C MET A 43 -7.03 -7.10 4.18
N GLY A 44 -6.62 -7.45 5.37
CA GLY A 44 -5.26 -7.26 5.89
C GLY A 44 -5.27 -6.64 7.29
N SER A 45 -4.23 -6.94 8.07
CA SER A 45 -4.02 -6.35 9.40
C SER A 45 -2.53 -6.03 9.57
N PRO A 46 -2.14 -4.77 9.42
CA PRO A 46 -2.97 -3.61 9.03
C PRO A 46 -3.49 -3.69 7.58
N GLY A 47 -4.45 -2.81 7.25
CA GLY A 47 -5.02 -2.67 5.90
C GLY A 47 -4.03 -2.17 4.86
N MET A 48 -4.49 -1.94 3.63
CA MET A 48 -3.66 -1.38 2.56
C MET A 48 -3.49 0.13 2.76
N ASN A 49 -2.30 0.65 2.49
CA ASN A 49 -2.08 2.10 2.41
C ASN A 49 -2.66 2.65 1.11
N PHE A 50 -3.25 3.84 1.18
CA PHE A 50 -3.80 4.54 0.02
C PHE A 50 -3.25 5.95 -0.06
N ILE A 51 -2.55 6.25 -1.16
CA ILE A 51 -1.90 7.53 -1.38
C ILE A 51 -2.39 8.13 -2.70
N GLU A 52 -2.91 9.36 -2.65
CA GLU A 52 -3.30 10.07 -3.85
C GLU A 52 -2.06 10.47 -4.64
N CYS A 53 -2.04 10.17 -5.94
CA CYS A 53 -0.91 10.41 -6.82
C CYS A 53 -1.36 11.12 -8.09
N ILE A 54 -0.55 12.07 -8.57
CA ILE A 54 -0.72 12.68 -9.88
C ILE A 54 -0.09 11.77 -10.93
N VAL A 55 -0.80 11.53 -12.03
CA VAL A 55 -0.28 10.77 -13.18
C VAL A 55 0.46 11.72 -14.12
N LYS A 56 1.71 11.40 -14.42
CA LYS A 56 2.50 12.16 -15.40
C LYS A 56 3.52 11.24 -16.08
N ASP A 57 3.54 11.23 -17.41
CA ASP A 57 4.51 10.49 -18.21
C ASP A 57 4.64 9.00 -17.78
N GLU A 58 3.49 8.33 -17.57
CA GLU A 58 3.37 6.93 -17.12
C GLU A 58 3.98 6.66 -15.74
N LYS A 59 4.21 7.69 -14.95
CA LYS A 59 4.70 7.62 -13.57
C LYS A 59 3.68 8.20 -12.60
N LEU A 60 3.82 7.81 -11.35
CA LEU A 60 3.08 8.42 -10.26
C LEU A 60 3.95 9.47 -9.57
N ILE A 61 3.40 10.65 -9.42
CA ILE A 61 4.06 11.77 -8.76
C ILE A 61 3.41 11.99 -7.40
N ILE A 62 4.26 12.03 -6.38
CA ILE A 62 3.89 12.35 -5.00
C ILE A 62 4.75 13.53 -4.55
N GLU A 63 4.15 14.53 -3.90
CA GLU A 63 4.86 15.63 -3.26
C GLU A 63 4.64 15.57 -1.75
N SER A 64 5.67 15.33 -0.99
CA SER A 64 5.59 15.19 0.48
C SER A 64 6.83 15.76 1.16
N GLY A 65 6.65 16.53 2.24
CA GLY A 65 7.75 17.12 2.99
C GLY A 65 8.63 18.08 2.19
N GLY A 66 8.10 18.68 1.10
CA GLY A 66 8.86 19.54 0.17
C GLY A 66 9.73 18.76 -0.82
N GLU A 67 9.65 17.44 -0.84
CA GLU A 67 10.31 16.58 -1.82
C GLU A 67 9.31 16.04 -2.83
N LYS A 68 9.78 15.80 -4.06
CA LYS A 68 9.01 15.21 -5.14
C LYS A 68 9.52 13.80 -5.42
N TYR A 69 8.61 12.85 -5.37
CA TYR A 69 8.88 11.45 -5.67
C TYR A 69 8.24 11.06 -6.99
N GLU A 70 9.02 10.41 -7.86
CA GLU A 70 8.56 9.86 -9.13
C GLU A 70 8.61 8.34 -9.04
N LEU A 71 7.45 7.70 -8.93
CA LEU A 71 7.34 6.26 -8.75
C LEU A 71 7.08 5.55 -10.07
N GLU A 72 7.93 4.59 -10.39
CA GLU A 72 7.68 3.61 -11.46
C GLU A 72 6.72 2.53 -10.93
N ILE A 73 5.79 2.10 -11.76
CA ILE A 73 4.84 1.02 -11.45
C ILE A 73 4.71 0.05 -12.61
N PRO A 74 4.38 -1.23 -12.36
CA PRO A 74 4.27 -2.23 -13.43
C PRO A 74 3.03 -2.06 -14.31
N CYS A 75 1.98 -1.39 -13.83
CA CYS A 75 0.69 -1.28 -14.51
C CYS A 75 0.55 0.01 -15.36
N LYS A 76 1.55 0.31 -16.19
CA LYS A 76 1.54 1.51 -17.06
C LYS A 76 0.35 1.54 -18.02
N ASP A 77 0.00 0.40 -18.60
CA ASP A 77 -1.14 0.29 -19.51
C ASP A 77 -2.46 0.66 -18.80
N ALA A 78 -2.61 0.27 -17.54
CA ALA A 78 -3.78 0.61 -16.74
C ALA A 78 -3.90 2.14 -16.55
N ILE A 79 -2.78 2.84 -16.29
CA ILE A 79 -2.76 4.30 -16.22
C ILE A 79 -3.23 4.91 -17.55
N ASN A 80 -2.60 4.49 -18.65
CA ASN A 80 -2.88 5.04 -19.97
C ASN A 80 -4.36 4.83 -20.38
N ASN A 81 -4.91 3.67 -20.05
CA ASN A 81 -6.29 3.32 -20.36
C ASN A 81 -7.30 4.08 -19.49
N SER A 82 -6.96 4.39 -18.25
CA SER A 82 -7.86 5.08 -17.31
C SER A 82 -8.13 6.53 -17.71
N LYS A 83 -7.18 7.19 -18.37
CA LYS A 83 -7.21 8.63 -18.70
C LYS A 83 -7.45 9.54 -17.49
N LEU A 84 -7.08 9.09 -16.31
CA LEU A 84 -7.18 9.86 -15.08
C LEU A 84 -5.88 10.64 -14.85
N ASP A 85 -6.02 11.90 -14.43
CA ASP A 85 -4.89 12.75 -14.02
C ASP A 85 -4.48 12.45 -12.57
N VAL A 86 -5.38 11.88 -11.78
CA VAL A 86 -5.17 11.51 -10.38
C VAL A 86 -5.66 10.10 -10.15
N VAL A 87 -4.88 9.31 -9.44
CA VAL A 87 -5.20 7.93 -9.05
C VAL A 87 -4.90 7.72 -7.56
N LEU A 88 -5.53 6.72 -6.98
CA LEU A 88 -5.23 6.28 -5.63
C LEU A 88 -4.29 5.07 -5.70
N LEU A 89 -3.06 5.25 -5.23
CA LEU A 89 -2.04 4.22 -5.15
C LEU A 89 -2.26 3.36 -3.90
N GLY A 90 -2.56 2.07 -4.10
CA GLY A 90 -2.64 1.08 -3.03
C GLY A 90 -1.33 0.34 -2.86
N ILE A 91 -0.76 0.39 -1.65
CA ILE A 91 0.47 -0.32 -1.29
C ILE A 91 0.27 -1.02 0.05
N ARG A 92 0.60 -2.30 0.13
CA ARG A 92 0.56 -3.05 1.38
C ARG A 92 1.68 -2.59 2.33
N PRO A 93 1.44 -2.58 3.66
CA PRO A 93 2.45 -2.16 4.65
C PRO A 93 3.78 -2.91 4.56
N GLU A 94 3.76 -4.18 4.17
CA GLU A 94 4.97 -4.99 3.97
C GLU A 94 5.81 -4.59 2.74
N MET A 95 5.28 -3.71 1.88
CA MET A 95 6.01 -3.12 0.75
C MET A 95 6.73 -1.83 1.14
N LEU A 96 6.48 -1.30 2.33
CA LEU A 96 7.21 -0.17 2.93
C LEU A 96 8.08 -0.72 4.06
N THR A 97 9.38 -0.71 3.84
CA THR A 97 10.35 -1.30 4.78
C THR A 97 11.57 -0.41 4.94
N GLU A 98 12.43 -0.74 5.89
CA GLU A 98 13.76 -0.15 5.99
C GLU A 98 14.57 -0.42 4.71
N ILE A 99 15.48 0.50 4.39
CA ILE A 99 16.37 0.36 3.24
C ILE A 99 17.25 -0.88 3.43
N GLN A 100 17.14 -1.82 2.49
CA GLN A 100 17.95 -3.05 2.49
C GLN A 100 19.14 -2.88 1.55
N PRO A 101 20.39 -2.91 2.05
CA PRO A 101 21.58 -2.71 1.23
C PRO A 101 21.79 -3.76 0.13
N SER A 102 21.17 -4.92 0.27
CA SER A 102 21.33 -6.09 -0.61
C SER A 102 20.32 -6.19 -1.74
N VAL A 103 19.35 -5.26 -1.83
CA VAL A 103 18.37 -5.30 -2.91
C VAL A 103 19.02 -4.77 -4.18
N GLU A 104 19.06 -5.61 -5.23
CA GLU A 104 19.47 -5.18 -6.56
C GLU A 104 18.66 -3.96 -7.00
N LYS A 105 19.30 -3.01 -7.71
CA LYS A 105 18.63 -1.83 -8.24
C LYS A 105 17.48 -2.26 -9.16
N ASN A 106 16.28 -2.24 -8.61
CA ASN A 106 15.03 -2.49 -9.31
C ASN A 106 14.34 -1.13 -9.54
N SER A 107 13.83 -0.88 -10.73
CA SER A 107 13.12 0.37 -11.07
C SER A 107 11.88 0.61 -10.22
N TYR A 108 11.37 -0.43 -9.56
CA TYR A 108 10.21 -0.37 -8.68
C TYR A 108 10.55 -0.14 -7.20
N ILE A 109 11.83 -0.05 -6.83
CA ILE A 109 12.26 0.26 -5.47
C ILE A 109 12.64 1.74 -5.39
N HIS A 110 11.92 2.48 -4.56
CA HIS A 110 12.10 3.90 -4.37
C HIS A 110 12.44 4.20 -2.92
N GLN A 111 13.31 5.17 -2.68
CA GLN A 111 13.60 5.65 -1.33
C GLN A 111 12.75 6.87 -1.02
N ILE A 112 12.20 6.90 0.18
CA ILE A 112 11.36 7.99 0.67
C ILE A 112 11.80 8.42 2.07
N LYS A 113 11.58 9.68 2.39
CA LYS A 113 11.60 10.14 3.78
C LYS A 113 10.23 9.96 4.39
N PHE A 114 10.19 9.38 5.55
CA PHE A 114 8.97 9.04 6.26
C PHE A 114 9.02 9.55 7.70
N ASP A 115 8.13 10.46 8.02
CA ASP A 115 8.00 10.99 9.37
C ASP A 115 7.04 10.11 10.17
N VAL A 116 7.57 9.50 11.22
CA VAL A 116 6.83 8.55 12.05
C VAL A 116 6.18 9.27 13.22
N ASP A 117 4.85 9.13 13.32
CA ASP A 117 4.06 9.62 14.44
C ASP A 117 4.02 8.60 15.58
N VAL A 118 3.83 7.31 15.25
CA VAL A 118 3.69 6.23 16.22
C VAL A 118 4.47 5.00 15.78
N LEU A 119 5.09 4.31 16.75
CA LEU A 119 5.66 2.97 16.58
C LEU A 119 4.88 1.98 17.44
N GLU A 120 4.39 0.91 16.82
CA GLU A 120 3.67 -0.17 17.49
C GLU A 120 4.47 -1.47 17.38
N PRO A 121 5.21 -1.86 18.44
CA PRO A 121 5.90 -3.15 18.45
C PRO A 121 4.90 -4.31 18.48
N MET A 122 4.92 -5.17 17.46
CA MET A 122 4.03 -6.34 17.33
C MET A 122 4.73 -7.66 17.73
N GLY A 123 5.95 -7.59 18.20
CA GLY A 123 6.77 -8.73 18.59
C GLY A 123 7.68 -9.20 17.45
N ALA A 124 7.12 -9.72 16.38
CA ALA A 124 7.89 -10.19 15.21
C ALA A 124 8.34 -9.05 14.30
N ASP A 125 7.62 -7.95 14.30
CA ASP A 125 7.89 -6.73 13.56
C ASP A 125 7.43 -5.50 14.37
N THR A 126 7.70 -4.30 13.85
CA THR A 126 7.18 -3.03 14.35
C THR A 126 6.40 -2.36 13.24
N VAL A 127 5.16 -1.95 13.52
CA VAL A 127 4.39 -1.12 12.60
C VAL A 127 4.71 0.34 12.89
N ALA A 128 5.23 1.05 11.89
CA ALA A 128 5.41 2.48 11.93
C ALA A 128 4.24 3.16 11.25
N ILE A 129 3.58 4.09 11.95
CA ILE A 129 2.47 4.87 11.46
C ILE A 129 2.93 6.32 11.34
N GLY A 130 2.66 6.95 10.21
CA GLY A 130 3.07 8.33 9.94
C GLY A 130 2.37 8.90 8.72
N GLN A 131 2.86 10.02 8.22
CA GLN A 131 2.25 10.75 7.11
C GLN A 131 3.15 10.70 5.87
N TRP A 132 2.54 10.40 4.73
CA TRP A 132 3.18 10.56 3.42
C TRP A 132 2.14 11.12 2.42
N ASN A 133 2.43 12.30 1.84
CA ASN A 133 1.49 13.03 1.00
C ASN A 133 0.10 13.22 1.65
N GLU A 134 0.09 13.74 2.89
CA GLU A 134 -1.14 13.99 3.66
C GLU A 134 -2.01 12.74 3.93
N SER A 135 -1.53 11.56 3.53
CA SER A 135 -2.17 10.28 3.81
C SER A 135 -1.49 9.59 5.00
N GLU A 136 -2.29 9.02 5.90
CA GLU A 136 -1.76 8.14 6.92
C GLU A 136 -1.25 6.86 6.26
N VAL A 137 -0.01 6.52 6.56
CA VAL A 137 0.69 5.39 5.95
C VAL A 137 1.31 4.53 7.03
N MET A 138 1.22 3.22 6.87
CA MET A 138 1.80 2.21 7.74
C MET A 138 2.92 1.48 7.02
N ALA A 139 4.06 1.35 7.69
CA ALA A 139 5.23 0.60 7.22
C ALA A 139 5.55 -0.54 8.17
N ARG A 140 6.10 -1.64 7.66
CA ARG A 140 6.62 -2.73 8.48
C ARG A 140 8.12 -2.63 8.61
N LEU A 141 8.57 -2.45 9.85
CA LEU A 141 9.97 -2.32 10.23
C LEU A 141 10.42 -3.54 11.03
N SER A 142 11.74 -3.68 11.17
CA SER A 142 12.32 -4.69 12.06
C SER A 142 11.90 -4.48 13.52
N PRO A 143 11.88 -5.52 14.36
CA PRO A 143 11.53 -5.39 15.78
C PRO A 143 12.41 -4.39 16.53
N GLU A 144 13.70 -4.28 16.12
CA GLU A 144 14.68 -3.41 16.72
C GLU A 144 14.36 -1.92 16.54
N SER A 145 13.61 -1.56 15.50
CA SER A 145 13.20 -0.19 15.20
C SER A 145 12.16 0.37 16.18
N GLY A 146 11.53 -0.50 16.97
CA GLY A 146 10.53 -0.10 17.98
C GLY A 146 11.01 0.91 19.02
N ASN A 147 12.32 1.10 19.17
CA ASN A 147 12.92 2.04 20.11
C ASN A 147 13.32 3.39 19.48
N ALA A 148 13.05 3.61 18.21
CA ALA A 148 13.51 4.79 17.45
C ALA A 148 12.44 5.89 17.31
N ALA A 149 11.42 5.90 18.18
CA ALA A 149 10.32 6.87 18.15
C ALA A 149 10.79 8.32 18.07
N GLY A 150 10.08 9.12 17.24
CA GLY A 150 10.35 10.56 17.08
C GLY A 150 11.49 10.89 16.11
N LYS A 151 11.90 9.96 15.27
CA LYS A 151 12.87 10.17 14.19
C LYS A 151 12.23 9.92 12.84
N GLY A 152 12.57 10.74 11.86
CA GLY A 152 12.31 10.42 10.46
C GLY A 152 13.10 9.16 10.06
N PHE A 153 12.48 8.31 9.26
CA PHE A 153 13.11 7.13 8.69
C PHE A 153 13.30 7.31 7.18
N ASP A 154 14.47 6.90 6.70
CA ASP A 154 14.63 6.64 5.29
C ASP A 154 14.10 5.23 5.01
N LEU A 155 12.96 5.15 4.32
CA LEU A 155 12.33 3.89 3.95
C LEU A 155 12.50 3.60 2.47
N GLN A 156 12.33 2.35 2.10
CA GLN A 156 12.11 1.95 0.72
C GLN A 156 10.65 1.56 0.50
N VAL A 157 10.12 1.95 -0.65
CA VAL A 157 8.80 1.57 -1.17
C VAL A 157 9.00 0.65 -2.35
N ASP A 158 8.47 -0.56 -2.28
CA ASP A 158 8.41 -1.48 -3.40
C ASP A 158 7.06 -1.36 -4.13
N THR A 159 7.07 -0.76 -5.31
CA THR A 159 5.88 -0.58 -6.13
C THR A 159 5.59 -1.74 -7.09
N SER A 160 6.38 -2.82 -7.06
CA SER A 160 6.22 -3.96 -7.97
C SER A 160 4.86 -4.67 -7.85
N LYS A 161 4.21 -4.55 -6.67
CA LYS A 161 2.87 -5.08 -6.39
C LYS A 161 1.83 -3.98 -6.13
N ALA A 162 2.13 -2.76 -6.54
CA ALA A 162 1.21 -1.64 -6.38
C ALA A 162 -0.08 -1.86 -7.17
N ILE A 163 -1.18 -1.44 -6.60
CA ILE A 163 -2.51 -1.50 -7.19
C ILE A 163 -3.05 -0.09 -7.33
N LEU A 164 -3.71 0.19 -8.43
CA LEU A 164 -4.30 1.50 -8.68
C LEU A 164 -5.83 1.45 -8.55
N PHE A 165 -6.38 2.49 -7.93
CA PHE A 165 -7.82 2.67 -7.82
C PHE A 165 -8.23 4.03 -8.34
N ASP A 166 -9.41 4.10 -8.91
CA ASP A 166 -10.06 5.35 -9.26
C ASP A 166 -10.53 6.04 -7.97
N PRO A 167 -10.08 7.26 -7.68
CA PRO A 167 -10.43 7.95 -6.45
C PRO A 167 -11.92 8.26 -6.30
N ASN A 168 -12.67 8.34 -7.41
CA ASN A 168 -14.09 8.67 -7.40
C ASN A 168 -14.98 7.44 -7.20
N SER A 169 -14.73 6.37 -7.95
CA SER A 169 -15.54 5.13 -7.87
C SER A 169 -15.03 4.14 -6.82
N GLY A 170 -13.77 4.26 -6.42
CA GLY A 170 -13.09 3.29 -5.56
C GLY A 170 -12.79 1.96 -6.25
N LEU A 171 -13.06 1.83 -7.55
CA LEU A 171 -12.81 0.61 -8.31
C LEU A 171 -11.33 0.51 -8.71
N ARG A 172 -10.85 -0.72 -8.80
CA ARG A 172 -9.51 -0.99 -9.31
C ARG A 172 -9.38 -0.61 -10.77
N ILE A 173 -8.30 0.07 -11.12
CA ILE A 173 -7.87 0.38 -12.50
C ILE A 173 -7.06 -0.83 -13.03
N ARG A 174 -7.41 -1.32 -14.24
CA ARG A 174 -6.78 -2.51 -14.87
C ARG A 174 -6.33 -2.21 -16.28
#